data_0a25fb4d6a9d4af64a1c390b60dc1523
#
_entry.id   0a25fb4d6a9d4af64a1c390b60dc1523
#
_cell.length_a   1.000
_cell.length_b   1.000
_cell.length_c   1.000
_cell.angle_alpha   90.00
_cell.angle_beta   90.00
_cell.angle_gamma   90.00
#
_symmetry.space_group_name_H-M   'P 1'
#
loop_
_entity.id
_entity.type
_entity.pdbx_description
1 polymer ?
#
loop_
_entity_poly.entity_id
_entity_poly.type
_entity_poly.pdbx_seq_one_letter_code
_entity_poly.pdbx_strand_id
1 'polypeptide(L)'
;MAAIIVRGSEKLLFGEITLTMSMLKDSDPCDSLVINVLTVSDTRTLQNDTSGDYLCEMLKDAGHKIGERVIVLDDIYQIRAAISKWIADKDISAILITGGTGFSGRDSTPEAVKPLFDKDIDGFGEIFRYLSHGEIGSSTIQSRALAGVANDTTIFCIPGSTGACKLAWNEIIKEQLDSSHQPCNFVGAFRSKD
;
A
#
# COMPACT_ATOMS: atom_id res chain seq x y z
N MET A 1 37.31 -42.72 -26.70
CA MET A 1 37.43 -42.46 -28.14
C MET A 1 36.37 -43.27 -28.86
N ALA A 2 35.23 -42.72 -29.14
CA ALA A 2 34.25 -43.25 -30.08
C ALA A 2 33.39 -42.11 -30.55
N ALA A 3 33.67 -41.67 -31.77
CA ALA A 3 32.86 -40.70 -32.49
C ALA A 3 31.66 -41.43 -33.09
N ILE A 4 30.45 -41.05 -32.72
CA ILE A 4 29.25 -41.49 -33.42
C ILE A 4 28.90 -40.38 -34.43
N ILE A 5 29.16 -40.69 -35.71
CA ILE A 5 28.70 -39.93 -36.84
C ILE A 5 27.26 -40.38 -37.11
N VAL A 6 26.24 -39.59 -36.82
CA VAL A 6 24.90 -39.79 -37.30
C VAL A 6 24.69 -38.90 -38.50
N ARG A 7 24.75 -39.53 -39.69
CA ARG A 7 24.18 -38.97 -40.92
C ARG A 7 22.67 -39.23 -40.89
N GLY A 8 21.90 -38.16 -40.89
CA GLY A 8 20.45 -38.25 -41.04
C GLY A 8 19.92 -36.81 -41.08
N SER A 9 19.51 -36.40 -42.26
CA SER A 9 18.84 -35.12 -42.52
C SER A 9 17.40 -35.21 -41.96
N GLU A 10 17.26 -35.00 -40.66
CA GLU A 10 15.99 -34.61 -40.09
C GLU A 10 16.14 -33.15 -39.60
N LYS A 11 15.52 -32.26 -40.35
CA LYS A 11 15.20 -30.93 -39.89
C LYS A 11 14.29 -31.08 -38.68
N LEU A 12 14.86 -31.20 -37.50
CA LEU A 12 14.17 -30.81 -36.31
C LEU A 12 13.87 -29.33 -36.45
N LEU A 13 12.65 -29.03 -36.85
CA LEU A 13 12.01 -27.74 -36.61
C LEU A 13 11.96 -27.57 -35.08
N PHE A 14 13.07 -27.22 -34.50
CA PHE A 14 13.02 -26.38 -33.31
C PHE A 14 12.38 -25.10 -33.82
N GLY A 15 11.06 -25.00 -33.57
CA GLY A 15 10.43 -23.71 -33.64
C GLY A 15 11.35 -22.76 -32.91
N GLU A 16 11.92 -21.83 -33.61
CA GLU A 16 12.48 -20.64 -33.03
C GLU A 16 11.37 -20.12 -32.14
N ILE A 17 11.47 -20.41 -30.83
CA ILE A 17 10.89 -19.55 -29.84
C ILE A 17 11.74 -18.28 -29.99
N THR A 18 11.41 -17.54 -31.02
CA THR A 18 11.62 -16.10 -30.97
C THR A 18 10.74 -15.69 -29.80
N LEU A 19 11.32 -15.75 -28.61
CA LEU A 19 10.90 -14.90 -27.51
C LEU A 19 11.03 -13.50 -28.08
N THR A 20 10.01 -13.11 -28.80
CA THR A 20 9.85 -11.74 -29.19
C THR A 20 9.87 -10.98 -27.88
N MET A 21 10.85 -10.09 -27.73
CA MET A 21 10.86 -9.03 -26.71
C MET A 21 9.56 -8.22 -26.69
N SER A 22 8.58 -8.56 -27.48
CA SER A 22 7.21 -8.03 -27.50
C SER A 22 6.33 -8.62 -26.39
N MET A 23 6.84 -9.55 -25.55
CA MET A 23 6.12 -9.99 -24.35
C MET A 23 6.63 -9.31 -23.05
N LEU A 24 7.67 -8.53 -23.12
CA LEU A 24 7.76 -7.40 -22.23
C LEU A 24 6.74 -6.38 -22.78
N LYS A 25 5.46 -6.51 -22.38
CA LYS A 25 4.58 -5.36 -22.35
C LYS A 25 5.42 -4.29 -21.65
N ASP A 26 5.77 -3.23 -22.36
CA ASP A 26 6.06 -1.97 -21.70
C ASP A 26 4.89 -1.81 -20.73
N SER A 27 5.14 -2.03 -19.46
CA SER A 27 4.11 -1.77 -18.44
C SER A 27 3.77 -0.31 -18.64
N ASP A 28 2.54 -0.03 -19.05
CA ASP A 28 2.06 1.34 -19.07
C ASP A 28 2.53 1.98 -17.77
N PRO A 29 3.14 3.18 -17.81
CA PRO A 29 3.70 3.77 -16.62
C PRO A 29 2.61 3.79 -15.56
N CYS A 30 2.92 3.26 -14.37
CA CYS A 30 2.00 3.25 -13.23
C CYS A 30 1.40 4.66 -13.10
N ASP A 31 0.09 4.74 -13.04
CA ASP A 31 -0.59 6.02 -12.92
C ASP A 31 -0.15 6.73 -11.64
N SER A 32 0.38 7.93 -11.80
CA SER A 32 0.82 8.74 -10.66
C SER A 32 -0.40 9.20 -9.85
N LEU A 33 -0.55 8.68 -8.66
CA LEU A 33 -1.60 9.05 -7.71
C LEU A 33 -1.17 10.22 -6.84
N VAL A 34 -2.12 11.01 -6.35
CA VAL A 34 -1.90 11.98 -5.27
C VAL A 34 -2.28 11.31 -3.95
N ILE A 35 -1.31 11.20 -3.04
CA ILE A 35 -1.46 10.43 -1.79
C ILE A 35 -1.06 11.31 -0.61
N ASN A 36 -1.92 11.35 0.40
CA ASN A 36 -1.65 12.06 1.65
C ASN A 36 -1.10 11.11 2.73
N VAL A 37 -0.23 11.63 3.60
CA VAL A 37 0.37 10.88 4.70
C VAL A 37 0.01 11.54 6.02
N LEU A 38 -0.62 10.78 6.92
CA LEU A 38 -0.95 11.20 8.28
C LEU A 38 -0.15 10.40 9.30
N THR A 39 0.59 11.06 10.15
CA THR A 39 1.19 10.45 11.33
C THR A 39 0.38 10.83 12.56
N VAL A 40 -0.13 9.85 13.28
CA VAL A 40 -0.86 10.03 14.53
C VAL A 40 0.10 9.78 15.69
N SER A 41 0.45 10.82 16.44
CA SER A 41 1.41 10.71 17.53
C SER A 41 1.38 11.93 18.44
N ASP A 42 1.47 11.69 19.74
CA ASP A 42 1.61 12.72 20.77
C ASP A 42 3.06 13.23 20.91
N THR A 43 4.05 12.51 20.34
CA THR A 43 5.47 12.78 20.59
C THR A 43 6.31 13.02 19.35
N ARG A 44 5.81 12.67 18.15
CA ARG A 44 6.54 12.85 16.90
C ARG A 44 6.43 14.28 16.39
N THR A 45 7.51 14.69 15.74
CA THR A 45 7.62 15.92 14.95
C THR A 45 8.13 15.55 13.57
N LEU A 46 8.09 16.46 12.60
CA LEU A 46 8.63 16.22 11.26
C LEU A 46 10.12 15.83 11.26
N GLN A 47 10.87 16.21 12.31
CA GLN A 47 12.30 15.90 12.41
C GLN A 47 12.59 14.47 12.91
N ASN A 48 11.64 13.82 13.57
CA ASN A 48 11.84 12.51 14.17
C ASN A 48 10.79 11.46 13.77
N ASP A 49 9.94 11.77 12.80
CA ASP A 49 8.90 10.88 12.27
C ASP A 49 9.47 9.95 11.20
N THR A 50 10.24 8.95 11.63
CA THR A 50 10.88 7.98 10.73
C THR A 50 9.89 7.11 9.95
N SER A 51 8.67 6.92 10.47
CA SER A 51 7.61 6.14 9.80
C SER A 51 6.98 6.94 8.67
N GLY A 52 6.63 8.20 8.92
CA GLY A 52 6.13 9.09 7.87
C GLY A 52 7.19 9.40 6.81
N ASP A 53 8.46 9.57 7.20
CA ASP A 53 9.58 9.74 6.24
C ASP A 53 9.65 8.54 5.29
N TYR A 54 9.65 7.33 5.85
CA TYR A 54 9.71 6.09 5.07
C TYR A 54 8.54 6.00 4.07
N LEU A 55 7.30 6.24 4.52
CA LEU A 55 6.14 6.19 3.62
C LEU A 55 6.26 7.23 2.49
N CYS A 56 6.69 8.46 2.82
CA CYS A 56 6.88 9.50 1.82
C CYS A 56 7.98 9.17 0.80
N GLU A 57 9.08 8.54 1.23
CA GLU A 57 10.15 8.07 0.36
C GLU A 57 9.62 6.99 -0.60
N MET A 58 8.96 5.98 -0.06
CA MET A 58 8.42 4.86 -0.86
C MET A 58 7.37 5.31 -1.88
N LEU A 59 6.52 6.26 -1.52
CA LEU A 59 5.54 6.85 -2.46
C LEU A 59 6.23 7.53 -3.64
N LYS A 60 7.29 8.30 -3.38
CA LYS A 60 8.07 8.97 -4.43
C LYS A 60 8.78 7.96 -5.34
N ASP A 61 9.38 6.93 -4.73
CA ASP A 61 10.09 5.87 -5.47
C ASP A 61 9.14 5.07 -6.36
N ALA A 62 7.88 4.94 -5.97
CA ALA A 62 6.82 4.33 -6.77
C ALA A 62 6.21 5.28 -7.82
N GLY A 63 6.69 6.53 -7.93
CA GLY A 63 6.21 7.50 -8.92
C GLY A 63 4.94 8.27 -8.52
N HIS A 64 4.48 8.14 -7.27
CA HIS A 64 3.33 8.87 -6.76
C HIS A 64 3.69 10.28 -6.28
N LYS A 65 2.68 11.13 -6.21
CA LYS A 65 2.80 12.50 -5.68
C LYS A 65 2.32 12.53 -4.24
N ILE A 66 3.09 13.17 -3.36
CA ILE A 66 2.63 13.47 -2.01
C ILE A 66 1.83 14.76 -2.08
N GLY A 67 0.56 14.71 -1.69
CA GLY A 67 -0.29 15.86 -1.54
C GLY A 67 0.07 16.62 -0.25
N GLU A 68 -0.46 16.18 0.88
CA GLU A 68 -0.14 16.73 2.21
C GLU A 68 0.54 15.65 3.08
N ARG A 69 1.50 16.08 3.92
CA ARG A 69 2.02 15.29 5.03
C ARG A 69 1.76 16.04 6.33
N VAL A 70 1.01 15.43 7.25
CA VAL A 70 0.59 16.05 8.50
C VAL A 70 0.86 15.11 9.67
N ILE A 71 1.20 15.67 10.82
CA ILE A 71 1.23 14.98 12.10
C ILE A 71 0.13 15.57 12.96
N VAL A 72 -0.72 14.71 13.53
CA VAL A 72 -1.75 15.12 14.48
C VAL A 72 -1.58 14.38 15.82
N LEU A 73 -2.10 14.95 16.88
CA LEU A 73 -2.19 14.26 18.16
C LEU A 73 -3.12 13.04 18.03
N ASP A 74 -2.93 12.05 18.90
CA ASP A 74 -3.84 10.90 18.98
C ASP A 74 -5.14 11.32 19.66
N ASP A 75 -5.97 12.01 18.89
CA ASP A 75 -7.27 12.53 19.26
C ASP A 75 -8.26 12.26 18.12
N ILE A 76 -9.38 11.62 18.45
CA ILE A 76 -10.40 11.18 17.49
C ILE A 76 -10.84 12.33 16.57
N TYR A 77 -11.02 13.52 17.10
CA TYR A 77 -11.59 14.64 16.34
C TYR A 77 -10.55 15.32 15.46
N GLN A 78 -9.29 15.39 15.90
CA GLN A 78 -8.19 15.90 15.07
C GLN A 78 -7.91 14.96 13.90
N ILE A 79 -7.90 13.64 14.16
CA ILE A 79 -7.75 12.63 13.12
C ILE A 79 -8.91 12.73 12.11
N ARG A 80 -10.16 12.78 12.58
CA ARG A 80 -11.34 12.91 11.72
C ARG A 80 -11.33 14.18 10.90
N ALA A 81 -10.94 15.31 11.49
CA ALA A 81 -10.89 16.59 10.79
C ALA A 81 -9.93 16.55 9.60
N ALA A 82 -8.70 16.01 9.81
CA ALA A 82 -7.72 15.88 8.74
C ALA A 82 -8.21 14.94 7.63
N ILE A 83 -8.72 13.75 8.00
CA ILE A 83 -9.15 12.73 7.04
C ILE A 83 -10.40 13.17 6.28
N SER A 84 -11.39 13.75 6.96
CA SER A 84 -12.63 14.19 6.30
C SER A 84 -12.37 15.30 5.27
N LYS A 85 -11.42 16.22 5.55
CA LYS A 85 -10.97 17.21 4.58
C LYS A 85 -10.43 16.54 3.31
N TRP A 86 -9.60 15.51 3.48
CA TRP A 86 -8.96 14.81 2.36
C TRP A 86 -9.92 13.90 1.60
N ILE A 87 -10.85 13.23 2.27
CA ILE A 87 -11.92 12.45 1.63
C ILE A 87 -12.81 13.33 0.75
N ALA A 88 -13.03 14.58 1.14
CA ALA A 88 -13.85 15.52 0.36
C ALA A 88 -13.12 16.06 -0.88
N ASP A 89 -11.82 15.90 -0.97
CA ASP A 89 -10.97 16.34 -2.09
C ASP A 89 -10.84 15.21 -3.12
N LYS A 90 -11.44 15.38 -4.29
CA LYS A 90 -11.46 14.37 -5.37
C LYS A 90 -10.09 14.13 -6.02
N ASP A 91 -9.13 15.02 -5.80
CA ASP A 91 -7.78 14.85 -6.32
C ASP A 91 -6.96 13.87 -5.48
N ILE A 92 -7.40 13.52 -4.26
CA ILE A 92 -6.71 12.60 -3.36
C ILE A 92 -7.17 11.16 -3.62
N SER A 93 -6.26 10.34 -4.14
CA SER A 93 -6.55 8.94 -4.49
C SER A 93 -6.39 7.98 -3.30
N ALA A 94 -5.46 8.28 -2.39
CA ALA A 94 -5.23 7.45 -1.20
C ALA A 94 -4.74 8.25 -0.01
N ILE A 95 -4.91 7.68 1.20
CA ILE A 95 -4.42 8.22 2.46
C ILE A 95 -3.70 7.10 3.19
N LEU A 96 -2.42 7.32 3.55
CA LEU A 96 -1.66 6.44 4.42
C LEU A 96 -1.59 7.04 5.82
N ILE A 97 -2.09 6.30 6.81
CA ILE A 97 -2.12 6.72 8.21
C ILE A 97 -1.20 5.79 9.00
N THR A 98 -0.30 6.34 9.78
CA THR A 98 0.56 5.55 10.68
C THR A 98 0.47 6.05 12.12
N GLY A 99 0.32 5.13 13.05
CA GLY A 99 0.20 5.40 14.49
C GLY A 99 -1.23 5.31 15.04
N GLY A 100 -1.35 5.32 16.36
CA GLY A 100 -2.61 5.29 17.09
C GLY A 100 -3.46 4.02 16.92
N THR A 101 -2.85 2.88 16.54
CA THR A 101 -3.57 1.63 16.27
C THR A 101 -3.46 0.59 17.39
N GLY A 102 -2.78 0.89 18.50
CA GLY A 102 -2.63 0.00 19.65
C GLY A 102 -3.86 -0.01 20.56
N PHE A 103 -3.65 -0.47 21.79
CA PHE A 103 -4.71 -0.61 22.82
C PHE A 103 -4.49 0.33 24.02
N SER A 104 -3.56 1.29 23.94
CA SER A 104 -3.45 2.29 25.01
C SER A 104 -4.68 3.20 25.02
N GLY A 105 -4.95 3.87 26.14
CA GLY A 105 -6.09 4.79 26.23
C GLY A 105 -6.03 5.99 25.29
N ARG A 106 -4.89 6.18 24.62
CA ARG A 106 -4.68 7.24 23.64
C ARG A 106 -4.72 6.76 22.19
N ASP A 107 -4.62 5.43 21.95
CA ASP A 107 -4.70 4.86 20.61
C ASP A 107 -6.15 4.92 20.10
N SER A 108 -6.43 5.86 19.19
CA SER A 108 -7.80 6.15 18.74
C SER A 108 -7.97 6.15 17.20
N THR A 109 -6.93 5.82 16.45
CA THR A 109 -7.00 5.84 14.97
C THR A 109 -8.13 4.96 14.41
N PRO A 110 -8.32 3.69 14.83
CA PRO A 110 -9.41 2.86 14.31
C PRO A 110 -10.79 3.45 14.59
N GLU A 111 -11.00 3.98 15.79
CA GLU A 111 -12.25 4.61 16.22
C GLU A 111 -12.53 5.92 15.50
N ALA A 112 -11.46 6.62 15.11
CA ALA A 112 -11.58 7.85 14.34
C ALA A 112 -11.95 7.58 12.89
N VAL A 113 -11.31 6.59 12.28
CA VAL A 113 -11.33 6.39 10.81
C VAL A 113 -12.46 5.49 10.35
N LYS A 114 -12.71 4.38 11.05
CA LYS A 114 -13.71 3.38 10.65
C LYS A 114 -15.11 3.96 10.38
N PRO A 115 -15.64 4.90 11.17
CA PRO A 115 -16.93 5.52 10.89
C PRO A 115 -16.99 6.39 9.62
N LEU A 116 -15.85 6.67 9.00
CA LEU A 116 -15.76 7.45 7.76
C LEU A 116 -15.77 6.55 6.51
N PHE A 117 -15.66 5.24 6.67
CA PHE A 117 -15.61 4.32 5.53
C PHE A 117 -17.00 4.10 4.93
N ASP A 118 -17.09 4.16 3.61
CA ASP A 118 -18.22 3.68 2.83
C ASP A 118 -18.18 2.15 2.70
N LYS A 119 -16.94 1.60 2.62
CA LYS A 119 -16.67 0.17 2.54
C LYS A 119 -15.43 -0.20 3.34
N ASP A 120 -15.53 -1.23 4.16
CA ASP A 120 -14.36 -1.84 4.82
C ASP A 120 -13.53 -2.67 3.83
N ILE A 121 -12.21 -2.65 3.98
CA ILE A 121 -11.26 -3.54 3.30
C ILE A 121 -10.68 -4.49 4.36
N ASP A 122 -11.48 -5.45 4.81
CA ASP A 122 -11.12 -6.37 5.91
C ASP A 122 -9.84 -7.15 5.60
N GLY A 123 -9.67 -7.56 4.33
CA GLY A 123 -8.51 -8.32 3.86
C GLY A 123 -7.17 -7.64 4.13
N PHE A 124 -7.10 -6.30 4.16
CA PHE A 124 -5.86 -5.62 4.52
C PHE A 124 -5.40 -5.96 5.93
N GLY A 125 -6.30 -5.82 6.91
CA GLY A 125 -5.96 -6.11 8.30
C GLY A 125 -5.65 -7.60 8.53
N GLU A 126 -6.34 -8.51 7.83
CA GLU A 126 -6.11 -9.95 7.89
C GLU A 126 -4.71 -10.32 7.38
N ILE A 127 -4.36 -9.91 6.16
CA ILE A 127 -3.06 -10.19 5.54
C ILE A 127 -1.94 -9.50 6.31
N PHE A 128 -2.12 -8.23 6.73
CA PHE A 128 -1.12 -7.53 7.53
C PHE A 128 -0.78 -8.29 8.82
N ARG A 129 -1.79 -8.74 9.58
CA ARG A 129 -1.55 -9.51 10.82
C ARG A 129 -0.95 -10.88 10.54
N TYR A 130 -1.33 -11.54 9.46
CA TYR A 130 -0.75 -12.82 9.05
C TYR A 130 0.75 -12.68 8.78
N LEU A 131 1.15 -11.70 7.96
CA LEU A 131 2.54 -11.44 7.63
C LEU A 131 3.35 -10.98 8.85
N SER A 132 2.79 -10.06 9.64
CA SER A 132 3.40 -9.56 10.86
C SER A 132 3.65 -10.65 11.89
N HIS A 133 2.82 -11.72 11.93
CA HIS A 133 3.06 -12.88 12.79
C HIS A 133 4.40 -13.56 12.52
N GLY A 134 4.85 -13.58 11.28
CA GLY A 134 6.16 -14.12 10.91
C GLY A 134 7.34 -13.34 11.50
N GLU A 135 7.16 -12.04 11.75
CA GLU A 135 8.21 -11.16 12.28
C GLU A 135 8.18 -11.04 13.82
N ILE A 136 6.99 -10.83 14.38
CA ILE A 136 6.81 -10.46 15.80
C ILE A 136 5.97 -11.48 16.59
N GLY A 137 5.64 -12.62 15.99
CA GLY A 137 4.86 -13.68 16.65
C GLY A 137 3.50 -13.23 17.13
N SER A 138 3.06 -13.71 18.29
CA SER A 138 1.74 -13.41 18.86
C SER A 138 1.52 -11.92 19.18
N SER A 139 2.57 -11.09 19.25
CA SER A 139 2.41 -9.64 19.46
C SER A 139 1.58 -8.96 18.37
N THR A 140 1.47 -9.58 17.19
CA THR A 140 0.63 -9.11 16.09
C THR A 140 -0.85 -8.98 16.47
N ILE A 141 -1.34 -9.72 17.46
CA ILE A 141 -2.71 -9.64 17.99
C ILE A 141 -3.06 -8.21 18.44
N GLN A 142 -2.06 -7.47 18.90
CA GLN A 142 -2.23 -6.08 19.34
C GLN A 142 -2.29 -5.08 18.18
N SER A 143 -2.11 -5.51 16.95
CA SER A 143 -2.24 -4.65 15.78
C SER A 143 -3.70 -4.51 15.35
N ARG A 144 -4.23 -3.28 15.41
CA ARG A 144 -5.54 -2.95 14.89
C ARG A 144 -5.44 -2.28 13.51
N ALA A 145 -4.49 -2.76 12.68
CA ALA A 145 -4.38 -2.34 11.29
C ALA A 145 -5.69 -2.60 10.55
N LEU A 146 -6.15 -1.60 9.80
CA LEU A 146 -7.40 -1.65 9.03
C LEU A 146 -7.28 -0.80 7.77
N ALA A 147 -8.17 -1.05 6.81
CA ALA A 147 -8.30 -0.21 5.64
C ALA A 147 -9.76 -0.11 5.19
N GLY A 148 -10.06 0.90 4.41
CA GLY A 148 -11.38 1.12 3.84
C GLY A 148 -11.35 2.09 2.68
N VAL A 149 -12.50 2.29 2.07
CA VAL A 149 -12.73 3.26 1.00
C VAL A 149 -13.77 4.26 1.46
N ALA A 150 -13.51 5.53 1.23
CA ALA A 150 -14.45 6.61 1.46
C ALA A 150 -14.38 7.61 0.29
N ASN A 151 -15.51 7.88 -0.34
CA ASN A 151 -15.62 8.81 -1.50
C ASN A 151 -14.54 8.52 -2.58
N ASP A 152 -14.36 7.24 -2.94
CA ASP A 152 -13.36 6.74 -3.91
C ASP A 152 -11.89 6.95 -3.49
N THR A 153 -11.62 7.38 -2.26
CA THR A 153 -10.29 7.46 -1.66
C THR A 153 -10.00 6.19 -0.86
N THR A 154 -8.88 5.51 -1.14
CA THR A 154 -8.45 4.34 -0.37
C THR A 154 -7.67 4.77 0.86
N ILE A 155 -8.01 4.26 2.03
CA ILE A 155 -7.42 4.66 3.31
C ILE A 155 -6.81 3.44 3.99
N PHE A 156 -5.51 3.51 4.32
CA PHE A 156 -4.78 2.46 5.03
C PHE A 156 -4.32 2.97 6.38
N CYS A 157 -4.67 2.26 7.46
CA CYS A 157 -4.21 2.56 8.82
C CYS A 157 -3.22 1.50 9.26
N ILE A 158 -1.98 1.93 9.52
CA ILE A 158 -0.81 1.09 9.77
C ILE A 158 -0.30 1.38 11.19
N PRO A 159 0.19 0.38 11.95
CA PRO A 159 0.85 0.64 13.23
C PRO A 159 2.02 1.62 13.11
N GLY A 160 2.27 2.39 14.17
CA GLY A 160 3.20 3.53 14.16
C GLY A 160 4.70 3.19 14.08
N SER A 161 5.09 1.91 14.05
CA SER A 161 6.49 1.52 13.91
C SER A 161 6.94 1.55 12.45
N THR A 162 8.20 1.95 12.21
CA THR A 162 8.78 1.93 10.85
C THR A 162 8.81 0.51 10.28
N GLY A 163 8.99 -0.54 11.11
CA GLY A 163 8.91 -1.94 10.68
C GLY A 163 7.51 -2.28 10.13
N ALA A 164 6.46 -1.89 10.82
CA ALA A 164 5.09 -2.09 10.36
C ALA A 164 4.79 -1.35 9.05
N CYS A 165 5.31 -0.13 8.89
CA CYS A 165 5.18 0.62 7.64
C CYS A 165 5.91 -0.08 6.47
N LYS A 166 7.11 -0.63 6.74
CA LYS A 166 7.87 -1.42 5.75
C LYS A 166 7.11 -2.67 5.33
N LEU A 167 6.61 -3.43 6.29
CA LEU A 167 5.81 -4.63 6.01
C LEU A 167 4.57 -4.28 5.18
N ALA A 168 3.76 -3.32 5.63
CA ALA A 168 2.54 -2.93 4.94
C ALA A 168 2.80 -2.44 3.51
N TRP A 169 3.82 -1.61 3.32
CA TRP A 169 4.16 -1.07 2.01
C TRP A 169 4.66 -2.15 1.06
N ASN A 170 5.69 -2.90 1.46
CA ASN A 170 6.38 -3.82 0.57
C ASN A 170 5.52 -5.03 0.17
N GLU A 171 4.72 -5.52 1.12
CA GLU A 171 3.99 -6.79 0.95
C GLU A 171 2.52 -6.59 0.52
N ILE A 172 1.98 -5.36 0.64
CA ILE A 172 0.55 -5.14 0.38
C ILE A 172 0.31 -3.86 -0.42
N ILE A 173 0.65 -2.69 0.14
CA ILE A 173 0.13 -1.40 -0.35
C ILE A 173 0.70 -1.05 -1.71
N LYS A 174 1.98 -1.28 -1.93
CA LYS A 174 2.67 -0.97 -3.19
C LYS A 174 1.95 -1.59 -4.40
N GLU A 175 1.60 -2.86 -4.33
CA GLU A 175 0.90 -3.57 -5.39
C GLU A 175 -0.54 -3.07 -5.55
N GLN A 176 -1.20 -2.75 -4.44
CA GLN A 176 -2.59 -2.29 -4.46
C GLN A 176 -2.75 -0.85 -4.98
N LEU A 177 -1.69 -0.06 -4.98
CA LEU A 177 -1.65 1.29 -5.55
C LEU A 177 -0.96 1.35 -6.92
N ASP A 178 -0.56 0.21 -7.47
CA ASP A 178 -0.01 0.08 -8.82
C ASP A 178 -1.11 -0.27 -9.82
N SER A 179 -1.40 0.63 -10.77
CA SER A 179 -2.42 0.42 -11.80
C SER A 179 -2.12 -0.75 -12.74
N SER A 180 -0.86 -1.18 -12.83
CA SER A 180 -0.43 -2.31 -13.66
C SER A 180 -0.55 -3.67 -12.95
N HIS A 181 -0.72 -3.69 -11.62
CA HIS A 181 -0.81 -4.93 -10.84
C HIS A 181 -2.06 -5.75 -11.19
N GLN A 182 -1.88 -7.05 -11.40
CA GLN A 182 -2.94 -7.99 -11.76
C GLN A 182 -3.09 -9.08 -10.68
N PRO A 183 -4.29 -9.64 -10.47
CA PRO A 183 -5.51 -9.49 -11.28
C PRO A 183 -6.35 -8.25 -10.94
N CYS A 184 -6.12 -7.59 -9.80
CA CYS A 184 -6.87 -6.41 -9.38
C CYS A 184 -6.03 -5.51 -8.46
N ASN A 185 -6.35 -4.23 -8.49
CA ASN A 185 -5.76 -3.19 -7.65
C ASN A 185 -6.82 -2.12 -7.35
N PHE A 186 -6.58 -1.25 -6.36
CA PHE A 186 -7.55 -0.21 -6.01
C PHE A 186 -7.57 0.95 -7.01
N VAL A 187 -6.50 1.19 -7.76
CA VAL A 187 -6.46 2.25 -8.79
C VAL A 187 -7.47 1.95 -9.89
N GLY A 188 -7.51 0.72 -10.38
CA GLY A 188 -8.46 0.28 -11.42
C GLY A 188 -9.90 0.19 -10.93
N ALA A 189 -10.11 -0.09 -9.63
CA ALA A 189 -11.45 -0.30 -9.08
C ALA A 189 -12.31 0.98 -9.08
N PHE A 190 -11.69 2.18 -9.05
CA PHE A 190 -12.40 3.45 -8.99
C PHE A 190 -12.53 4.16 -10.33
N ARG A 191 -11.71 3.79 -11.33
CA ARG A 191 -11.72 4.39 -12.68
C ARG A 191 -12.85 3.90 -13.59
N SER A 192 -13.55 2.84 -13.25
CA SER A 192 -14.57 2.22 -14.10
C SER A 192 -15.95 2.88 -14.02
N LYS A 193 -16.07 4.11 -13.53
CA LYS A 193 -17.36 4.80 -13.32
C LYS A 193 -17.58 6.03 -14.21
N ASP A 194 -16.87 6.12 -15.36
CA ASP A 194 -17.21 7.08 -16.42
C ASP A 194 -18.07 6.44 -17.52
#